data_fc507473cb7f6283de38a84960809841
#
_entry.id   fc507473cb7f6283de38a84960809841
#
_cell.length_a   1.000
_cell.length_b   1.000
_cell.length_c   1.000
_cell.angle_alpha   90.00
_cell.angle_beta   90.00
_cell.angle_gamma   90.00
#
_symmetry.space_group_name_H-M   'P 1'
#
loop_
_entity.id
_entity.type
_entity.pdbx_description
1 polymer ?
#
loop_
_entity_poly.entity_id
_entity_poly.type
_entity_poly.pdbx_seq_one_letter_code
_entity_poly.pdbx_strand_id
1 'polypeptide(L)'
;VAADSKDYDLAILELSNPYPKSYSIDSKEFVIPKAGEDVISIGYPGIGITFEQPTITQGIISKVFDDKMGIFLTTAAINSGNSGGPLFNLNGKLVGVSFAALDKKKWLDEMGQIPTDMGYAIKSNMIKEVFKHEKGIPVKSAKFNKASLYEKMLPSIALVVVLLDD
;
A
#
# COMPACT_ATOMS: atom_id res chain seq x y z
N VAL A 1 -13.63 10.44 -7.18
CA VAL A 1 -13.31 10.06 -5.79
C VAL A 1 -14.61 9.70 -5.11
N ALA A 2 -14.74 8.47 -4.59
CA ALA A 2 -15.92 8.03 -3.87
C ALA A 2 -15.89 8.44 -2.38
N ALA A 3 -14.71 8.44 -1.77
CA ALA A 3 -14.47 8.91 -0.41
C ALA A 3 -13.00 9.31 -0.24
N ASP A 4 -12.73 10.21 0.68
CA ASP A 4 -11.38 10.63 1.05
C ASP A 4 -11.26 10.86 2.55
N SER A 5 -10.04 10.79 3.05
CA SER A 5 -9.68 11.19 4.41
C SER A 5 -8.42 12.03 4.38
N LYS A 6 -8.55 13.29 4.73
CA LYS A 6 -7.42 14.22 4.84
C LYS A 6 -6.51 13.86 6.01
N ASP A 7 -7.06 13.26 7.07
CA ASP A 7 -6.31 12.89 8.26
C ASP A 7 -5.31 11.77 8.00
N TYR A 8 -5.61 10.89 7.02
CA TYR A 8 -4.78 9.73 6.69
C TYR A 8 -4.21 9.76 5.26
N ASP A 9 -4.40 10.85 4.50
CA ASP A 9 -3.95 10.95 3.09
C ASP A 9 -4.39 9.73 2.26
N LEU A 10 -5.64 9.33 2.41
CA LEU A 10 -6.26 8.19 1.73
C LEU A 10 -7.46 8.64 0.91
N ALA A 11 -7.61 8.07 -0.28
CA ALA A 11 -8.80 8.25 -1.11
C ALA A 11 -9.27 6.91 -1.67
N ILE A 12 -10.60 6.79 -1.86
CA ILE A 12 -11.25 5.70 -2.56
C ILE A 12 -11.70 6.21 -3.91
N LEU A 13 -11.26 5.51 -4.94
CA LEU A 13 -11.63 5.81 -6.32
C LEU A 13 -12.69 4.81 -6.79
N GLU A 14 -13.75 5.30 -7.38
CA GLU A 14 -14.74 4.49 -8.06
C GLU A 14 -14.34 4.31 -9.53
N LEU A 15 -14.36 3.08 -10.00
CA LEU A 15 -14.10 2.76 -11.38
C LEU A 15 -15.39 2.82 -12.19
N SER A 16 -15.36 3.48 -13.36
CA SER A 16 -16.51 3.58 -14.28
C SER A 16 -16.97 2.21 -14.79
N ASN A 17 -16.02 1.27 -14.93
CA ASN A 17 -16.29 -0.10 -15.32
C ASN A 17 -15.72 -1.05 -14.25
N PRO A 18 -16.50 -2.04 -13.79
CA PRO A 18 -16.00 -3.01 -12.81
C PRO A 18 -14.84 -3.82 -13.39
N TYR A 19 -13.78 -3.97 -12.63
CA TYR A 19 -12.62 -4.77 -13.03
C TYR A 19 -12.93 -6.26 -12.79
N PRO A 20 -12.99 -7.11 -13.83
CA PRO A 20 -13.62 -8.43 -13.73
C PRO A 20 -12.86 -9.48 -12.90
N LYS A 21 -11.65 -9.18 -12.42
CA LYS A 21 -10.80 -10.13 -11.66
C LYS A 21 -10.10 -9.50 -10.46
N SER A 22 -10.65 -8.43 -9.91
CA SER A 22 -10.03 -7.73 -8.80
C SER A 22 -10.08 -8.55 -7.50
N TYR A 23 -9.02 -8.42 -6.71
CA TYR A 23 -9.00 -8.85 -5.33
C TYR A 23 -9.96 -7.96 -4.54
N SER A 24 -10.93 -8.56 -3.87
CA SER A 24 -11.86 -7.83 -3.02
C SER A 24 -11.39 -7.92 -1.57
N ILE A 25 -11.31 -6.79 -0.91
CA ILE A 25 -10.97 -6.70 0.51
C ILE A 25 -12.26 -6.53 1.29
N ASP A 26 -12.59 -7.50 2.15
CA ASP A 26 -13.64 -7.31 3.14
C ASP A 26 -13.11 -6.40 4.25
N SER A 27 -13.88 -5.38 4.62
CA SER A 27 -13.55 -4.47 5.72
C SER A 27 -13.33 -5.20 7.07
N LYS A 28 -13.80 -6.43 7.22
CA LYS A 28 -13.56 -7.30 8.37
C LYS A 28 -12.17 -7.97 8.33
N GLU A 29 -11.50 -7.94 7.20
CA GLU A 29 -10.24 -8.62 6.97
C GLU A 29 -9.01 -7.72 7.08
N PHE A 30 -9.18 -6.46 7.41
CA PHE A 30 -8.05 -5.59 7.72
C PHE A 30 -7.29 -6.12 8.94
N VAL A 31 -6.01 -6.32 8.76
CA VAL A 31 -5.14 -6.83 9.81
C VAL A 31 -4.33 -5.70 10.44
N ILE A 32 -4.08 -5.82 11.73
CA ILE A 32 -3.16 -4.93 12.42
C ILE A 32 -1.74 -5.39 12.08
N PRO A 33 -0.90 -4.54 11.45
CA PRO A 33 0.47 -4.88 11.11
C PRO A 33 1.29 -5.16 12.37
N LYS A 34 2.23 -6.11 12.28
CA LYS A 34 3.11 -6.49 13.41
C LYS A 34 4.57 -6.32 13.01
N ALA A 35 5.37 -5.73 13.90
CA ALA A 35 6.82 -5.63 13.68
C ALA A 35 7.44 -7.03 13.49
N GLY A 36 8.34 -7.16 12.53
CA GLY A 36 8.96 -8.42 12.14
C GLY A 36 8.16 -9.22 11.09
N GLU A 37 6.94 -8.80 10.74
CA GLU A 37 6.12 -9.48 9.72
C GLU A 37 6.68 -9.22 8.32
N ASP A 38 6.82 -10.29 7.51
CA ASP A 38 7.20 -10.18 6.10
C ASP A 38 6.10 -9.51 5.28
N VAL A 39 6.51 -8.58 4.42
CA VAL A 39 5.59 -7.88 3.52
C VAL A 39 6.15 -7.79 2.11
N ILE A 40 5.25 -7.71 1.14
CA ILE A 40 5.53 -7.30 -0.23
C ILE A 40 4.77 -6.02 -0.55
N SER A 41 5.41 -5.12 -1.28
CA SER A 41 4.77 -3.95 -1.90
C SER A 41 4.70 -4.16 -3.40
N ILE A 42 3.59 -3.77 -4.02
CA ILE A 42 3.38 -3.86 -5.46
C ILE A 42 3.00 -2.48 -5.96
N GLY A 43 3.66 -1.99 -7.00
CA GLY A 43 3.43 -0.66 -7.54
C GLY A 43 4.18 -0.41 -8.84
N TYR A 44 4.14 0.83 -9.32
CA TYR A 44 4.76 1.27 -10.57
C TYR A 44 5.86 2.31 -10.30
N PRO A 45 7.03 1.91 -9.75
CA PRO A 45 8.11 2.84 -9.47
C PRO A 45 8.74 3.35 -10.77
N GLY A 46 9.17 4.61 -10.75
CA GLY A 46 9.94 5.18 -11.87
C GLY A 46 9.07 5.56 -13.05
N ILE A 47 8.20 6.55 -12.87
CA ILE A 47 7.40 7.16 -13.95
C ILE A 47 8.29 7.46 -15.15
N GLY A 48 8.05 6.78 -16.27
CA GLY A 48 8.71 7.02 -17.56
C GLY A 48 9.49 5.86 -18.15
N ILE A 49 9.74 4.76 -17.44
CA ILE A 49 10.58 3.68 -17.97
C ILE A 49 9.77 2.44 -18.38
N THR A 50 8.75 2.03 -17.62
CA THR A 50 7.85 0.94 -18.04
C THR A 50 6.50 1.05 -17.34
N PHE A 51 5.47 1.44 -18.09
CA PHE A 51 4.08 1.43 -17.58
C PHE A 51 3.38 0.07 -17.76
N GLU A 52 4.08 -0.94 -18.27
CA GLU A 52 3.42 -2.17 -18.71
C GLU A 52 3.14 -3.14 -17.57
N GLN A 53 4.00 -3.20 -16.55
CA GLN A 53 3.79 -4.11 -15.43
C GLN A 53 4.26 -3.49 -14.11
N PRO A 54 3.49 -3.70 -13.02
CA PRO A 54 3.94 -3.29 -11.70
C PRO A 54 5.14 -4.13 -11.23
N THR A 55 5.97 -3.52 -10.41
CA THR A 55 7.10 -4.19 -9.77
C THR A 55 6.72 -4.67 -8.38
N ILE A 56 7.44 -5.66 -7.90
CA ILE A 56 7.35 -6.16 -6.53
C ILE A 56 8.61 -5.79 -5.76
N THR A 57 8.45 -5.25 -4.56
CA THR A 57 9.51 -5.11 -3.57
C THR A 57 9.14 -5.89 -2.31
N GLN A 58 10.13 -6.27 -1.52
CA GLN A 58 9.93 -7.06 -0.31
C GLN A 58 10.68 -6.47 0.87
N GLY A 59 10.17 -6.74 2.07
CA GLY A 59 10.80 -6.34 3.31
C GLY A 59 10.05 -6.88 4.51
N ILE A 60 10.30 -6.27 5.65
CA ILE A 60 9.57 -6.52 6.89
C ILE A 60 8.93 -5.23 7.40
N ILE A 61 7.96 -5.36 8.25
CA ILE A 61 7.48 -4.25 9.08
C ILE A 61 8.53 -4.01 10.16
N SER A 62 9.23 -2.88 10.11
CA SER A 62 10.32 -2.58 11.04
C SER A 62 9.84 -1.92 12.32
N LYS A 63 8.77 -1.11 12.24
CA LYS A 63 8.18 -0.43 13.41
C LYS A 63 6.70 -0.14 13.15
N VAL A 64 5.88 -0.37 14.16
CA VAL A 64 4.47 0.04 14.17
C VAL A 64 4.31 1.18 15.15
N PHE A 65 3.77 2.30 14.71
CA PHE A 65 3.44 3.43 15.58
C PHE A 65 2.08 3.23 16.24
N ASP A 66 1.71 4.09 17.17
CA ASP A 66 0.40 4.05 17.81
C ASP A 66 -0.75 4.28 16.80
N ASP A 67 -1.99 4.08 17.25
CA ASP A 67 -3.14 4.22 16.36
C ASP A 67 -3.48 5.66 16.02
N LYS A 68 -3.00 6.63 16.83
CA LYS A 68 -3.18 8.05 16.51
C LYS A 68 -2.40 8.45 15.26
N MET A 69 -1.18 7.90 15.09
CA MET A 69 -0.40 8.12 13.88
C MET A 69 -0.90 7.29 12.70
N GLY A 70 -1.51 6.13 12.95
CA GLY A 70 -2.09 5.26 11.92
C GLY A 70 -1.11 4.68 10.91
N ILE A 71 0.20 4.72 11.18
CA ILE A 71 1.27 4.37 10.24
C ILE A 71 2.23 3.31 10.79
N PHE A 72 3.02 2.74 9.89
CA PHE A 72 4.15 1.87 10.23
C PHE A 72 5.33 2.10 9.26
N LEU A 73 6.51 1.67 9.68
CA LEU A 73 7.72 1.62 8.85
C LEU A 73 7.93 0.24 8.27
N THR A 74 8.42 0.19 7.05
CA THR A 74 8.81 -1.04 6.37
C THR A 74 10.17 -0.90 5.70
N THR A 75 10.91 -2.00 5.61
CA THR A 75 12.14 -2.11 4.81
C THR A 75 11.86 -2.48 3.36
N ALA A 76 10.61 -2.77 2.99
CA ALA A 76 10.23 -2.88 1.58
C ALA A 76 10.48 -1.53 0.90
N ALA A 77 11.24 -1.54 -0.19
CA ALA A 77 11.61 -0.30 -0.88
C ALA A 77 10.35 0.40 -1.44
N ILE A 78 10.08 1.59 -0.92
CA ILE A 78 9.01 2.47 -1.38
C ILE A 78 9.67 3.64 -2.12
N ASN A 79 9.44 3.70 -3.42
CA ASN A 79 9.97 4.74 -4.30
C ASN A 79 8.81 5.55 -4.91
N SER A 80 9.15 6.66 -5.54
CA SER A 80 8.18 7.44 -6.33
C SER A 80 7.47 6.54 -7.35
N GLY A 81 6.14 6.55 -7.35
CA GLY A 81 5.28 5.66 -8.14
C GLY A 81 4.75 4.44 -7.37
N ASN A 82 5.29 4.12 -6.20
CA ASN A 82 4.73 3.09 -5.31
C ASN A 82 3.69 3.66 -4.34
N SER A 83 3.66 4.98 -4.13
CA SER A 83 2.69 5.64 -3.25
C SER A 83 1.25 5.35 -3.69
N GLY A 84 0.39 5.00 -2.73
CA GLY A 84 -0.95 4.49 -2.98
C GLY A 84 -1.00 2.98 -3.27
N GLY A 85 0.15 2.33 -3.47
CA GLY A 85 0.25 0.90 -3.70
C GLY A 85 0.06 0.08 -2.42
N PRO A 86 -0.43 -1.16 -2.54
CA PRO A 86 -0.69 -2.02 -1.39
C PRO A 86 0.59 -2.65 -0.83
N LEU A 87 0.55 -2.90 0.48
CA LEU A 87 1.45 -3.85 1.14
C LEU A 87 0.65 -5.05 1.62
N PHE A 88 1.08 -6.24 1.22
CA PHE A 88 0.48 -7.51 1.62
C PHE A 88 1.43 -8.31 2.49
N ASN A 89 0.90 -9.01 3.49
CA ASN A 89 1.66 -10.07 4.17
C ASN A 89 1.62 -11.38 3.36
N LEU A 90 2.42 -12.36 3.75
CA LEU A 90 2.49 -13.66 3.04
C LEU A 90 1.22 -14.53 3.20
N ASN A 91 0.24 -14.10 3.98
CA ASN A 91 -1.09 -14.72 4.03
C ASN A 91 -2.06 -14.09 3.01
N GLY A 92 -1.58 -13.16 2.17
CA GLY A 92 -2.38 -12.46 1.17
C GLY A 92 -3.31 -11.39 1.75
N LYS A 93 -3.06 -10.94 2.98
CA LYS A 93 -3.85 -9.89 3.61
C LYS A 93 -3.22 -8.53 3.39
N LEU A 94 -4.03 -7.52 3.09
CA LEU A 94 -3.59 -6.14 3.02
C LEU A 94 -3.23 -5.67 4.43
N VAL A 95 -1.98 -5.29 4.63
CA VAL A 95 -1.48 -4.75 5.92
C VAL A 95 -1.37 -3.23 5.90
N GLY A 96 -1.25 -2.62 4.73
CA GLY A 96 -1.18 -1.17 4.59
C GLY A 96 -1.15 -0.69 3.16
N VAL A 97 -1.14 0.63 3.03
CA VAL A 97 -1.00 1.36 1.77
C VAL A 97 0.25 2.22 1.87
N SER A 98 1.16 2.07 0.92
CA SER A 98 2.40 2.86 0.89
C SER A 98 2.09 4.33 0.67
N PHE A 99 2.70 5.18 1.46
CA PHE A 99 2.68 6.62 1.20
C PHE A 99 4.11 7.15 1.40
N ALA A 100 4.52 8.18 0.73
CA ALA A 100 5.82 8.82 0.81
C ALA A 100 7.03 7.90 1.06
N ALA A 101 8.00 7.99 0.19
CA ALA A 101 9.39 7.87 0.62
C ALA A 101 9.66 9.05 1.57
N LEU A 102 10.36 8.80 2.65
CA LEU A 102 10.87 9.83 3.57
C LEU A 102 11.34 11.04 2.77
N ASP A 103 10.93 12.26 3.16
CA ASP A 103 11.56 13.47 2.66
C ASP A 103 13.03 13.42 3.08
N LYS A 104 13.87 12.89 2.19
CA LYS A 104 15.28 12.65 2.41
C LYS A 104 16.00 13.94 2.83
N LYS A 105 15.55 15.08 2.31
CA LYS A 105 16.15 16.37 2.65
C LYS A 105 15.84 16.78 4.08
N LYS A 106 14.57 16.66 4.48
CA LYS A 106 14.14 16.97 5.85
C LYS A 106 14.84 16.06 6.87
N TRP A 107 14.97 14.77 6.56
CA TRP A 107 15.67 13.82 7.44
C TRP A 107 17.18 14.11 7.53
N LEU A 108 17.81 14.48 6.42
CA LEU A 108 19.21 14.88 6.43
C LEU A 108 19.43 16.13 7.28
N ASP A 109 18.54 17.12 7.15
CA ASP A 109 18.62 18.39 7.88
C ASP A 109 18.37 18.21 9.39
N GLU A 110 17.43 17.33 9.78
CA GLU A 110 17.03 17.11 11.18
C GLU A 110 17.87 16.04 11.91
N MET A 111 18.29 14.99 11.21
CA MET A 111 18.93 13.80 11.81
C MET A 111 20.38 13.59 11.37
N GLY A 112 20.90 14.41 10.44
CA GLY A 112 22.28 14.31 9.94
C GLY A 112 22.57 13.09 9.08
N GLN A 113 21.58 12.23 8.79
CA GLN A 113 21.73 11.05 7.94
C GLN A 113 20.42 10.71 7.25
N ILE A 114 20.53 10.15 6.05
CA ILE A 114 19.37 9.69 5.28
C ILE A 114 19.16 8.20 5.59
N PRO A 115 18.02 7.78 6.16
CA PRO A 115 17.71 6.36 6.25
C PRO A 115 17.61 5.79 4.83
N THR A 116 18.44 4.82 4.51
CA THR A 116 18.33 4.03 3.29
C THR A 116 17.33 2.91 3.53
N ASP A 117 16.55 2.58 2.51
CA ASP A 117 15.68 1.41 2.49
C ASP A 117 14.56 1.38 3.55
N MET A 118 14.00 2.53 3.89
CA MET A 118 12.80 2.64 4.73
C MET A 118 11.69 3.37 3.99
N GLY A 119 10.48 2.84 4.07
CA GLY A 119 9.25 3.44 3.60
C GLY A 119 8.22 3.54 4.71
N TYR A 120 7.26 4.46 4.56
CA TYR A 120 6.09 4.55 5.40
C TYR A 120 4.90 3.91 4.72
N ALA A 121 4.02 3.33 5.53
CA ALA A 121 2.71 2.89 5.06
C ALA A 121 1.63 3.22 6.09
N ILE A 122 0.45 3.55 5.60
CA ILE A 122 -0.76 3.72 6.38
C ILE A 122 -1.28 2.33 6.71
N LYS A 123 -1.61 2.07 7.97
CA LYS A 123 -2.17 0.80 8.42
C LYS A 123 -3.49 0.50 7.70
N SER A 124 -3.70 -0.72 7.28
CA SER A 124 -4.93 -1.10 6.57
C SER A 124 -6.20 -0.90 7.40
N ASN A 125 -6.13 -1.01 8.73
CA ASN A 125 -7.28 -0.76 9.59
C ASN A 125 -7.74 0.71 9.58
N MET A 126 -6.88 1.66 9.18
CA MET A 126 -7.28 3.08 8.99
C MET A 126 -8.18 3.25 7.78
N ILE A 127 -8.10 2.35 6.80
CA ILE A 127 -8.99 2.35 5.64
C ILE A 127 -10.46 2.22 6.07
N LYS A 128 -10.75 1.55 7.20
CA LYS A 128 -12.12 1.43 7.73
C LYS A 128 -12.78 2.76 8.02
N GLU A 129 -12.00 3.77 8.38
CA GLU A 129 -12.51 5.12 8.66
C GLU A 129 -13.04 5.77 7.38
N VAL A 130 -12.45 5.41 6.24
CA VAL A 130 -12.84 5.88 4.91
C VAL A 130 -13.91 4.98 4.29
N PHE A 131 -13.82 3.66 4.54
CA PHE A 131 -14.75 2.63 4.04
C PHE A 131 -15.96 2.45 4.95
N LYS A 132 -16.88 3.37 4.96
CA LYS A 132 -18.05 3.24 5.86
C LYS A 132 -19.11 2.22 5.41
N HIS A 133 -19.13 1.75 4.15
CA HIS A 133 -20.33 1.10 3.61
C HIS A 133 -20.15 -0.05 2.60
N GLU A 134 -18.99 -0.66 2.39
CA GLU A 134 -18.89 -1.71 1.39
C GLU A 134 -18.75 -3.13 1.95
N LYS A 135 -19.58 -4.02 1.42
CA LYS A 135 -19.49 -5.47 1.64
C LYS A 135 -18.48 -6.05 0.64
N GLY A 136 -17.24 -6.21 1.05
CA GLY A 136 -16.28 -6.97 0.27
C GLY A 136 -16.60 -8.47 0.26
N ILE A 137 -16.10 -9.19 -0.74
CA ILE A 137 -16.16 -10.65 -0.79
C ILE A 137 -15.00 -11.19 0.04
N PRO A 138 -15.23 -12.01 1.07
CA PRO A 138 -14.14 -12.56 1.88
C PRO A 138 -13.17 -13.37 1.03
N VAL A 139 -11.90 -13.06 1.08
CA VAL A 139 -10.85 -13.84 0.45
C VAL A 139 -10.33 -14.87 1.45
N LYS A 140 -10.38 -16.15 1.07
CA LYS A 140 -9.82 -17.21 1.91
C LYS A 140 -8.34 -16.94 2.17
N SER A 141 -7.97 -16.89 3.42
CA SER A 141 -6.58 -16.80 3.84
C SER A 141 -5.83 -18.04 3.38
N ALA A 142 -4.71 -17.87 2.71
CA ALA A 142 -3.83 -18.96 2.30
C ALA A 142 -2.39 -18.50 2.50
N LYS A 143 -1.47 -19.44 2.76
CA LYS A 143 -0.06 -19.13 2.75
C LYS A 143 0.44 -19.09 1.30
N PHE A 144 1.12 -18.03 0.96
CA PHE A 144 1.72 -17.82 -0.35
C PHE A 144 3.24 -17.75 -0.22
N ASN A 145 3.94 -18.16 -1.26
CA ASN A 145 5.27 -17.65 -1.52
C ASN A 145 5.15 -16.28 -2.24
N LYS A 146 6.22 -15.52 -2.31
CA LYS A 146 6.21 -14.16 -2.83
C LYS A 146 5.78 -14.09 -4.30
N ALA A 147 6.23 -15.04 -5.12
CA ALA A 147 5.89 -15.09 -6.55
C ALA A 147 4.40 -15.38 -6.76
N SER A 148 3.85 -16.40 -6.09
CA SER A 148 2.43 -16.74 -6.22
C SER A 148 1.52 -15.66 -5.63
N LEU A 149 1.98 -14.94 -4.61
CA LEU A 149 1.25 -13.80 -4.07
C LEU A 149 1.22 -12.65 -5.08
N TYR A 150 2.35 -12.33 -5.70
CA TYR A 150 2.43 -11.31 -6.74
C TYR A 150 1.47 -11.62 -7.90
N GLU A 151 1.57 -12.81 -8.48
CA GLU A 151 0.70 -13.24 -9.59
C GLU A 151 -0.80 -13.14 -9.23
N LYS A 152 -1.15 -13.53 -8.00
CA LYS A 152 -2.53 -13.45 -7.54
C LYS A 152 -3.05 -12.02 -7.39
N MET A 153 -2.20 -11.10 -6.91
CA MET A 153 -2.59 -9.72 -6.63
C MET A 153 -2.51 -8.82 -7.87
N LEU A 154 -1.70 -9.21 -8.85
CA LEU A 154 -1.46 -8.42 -10.06
C LEU A 154 -2.73 -7.90 -10.75
N PRO A 155 -3.81 -8.69 -10.93
CA PRO A 155 -5.03 -8.21 -11.55
C PRO A 155 -5.79 -7.12 -10.76
N SER A 156 -5.37 -6.85 -9.53
CA SER A 156 -6.02 -5.86 -8.65
C SER A 156 -5.19 -4.59 -8.48
N ILE A 157 -4.05 -4.51 -9.16
CA ILE A 157 -3.15 -3.37 -9.07
C ILE A 157 -3.35 -2.49 -10.31
N ALA A 158 -3.65 -1.23 -10.10
CA ALA A 158 -3.84 -0.25 -11.16
C ALA A 158 -2.93 0.94 -10.98
N LEU A 159 -2.43 1.46 -12.10
CA LEU A 159 -1.77 2.77 -12.14
C LEU A 159 -2.84 3.86 -12.27
N VAL A 160 -2.83 4.80 -11.34
CA VAL A 160 -3.68 5.99 -11.41
C VAL A 160 -2.90 7.11 -12.07
N VAL A 161 -3.40 7.61 -13.19
CA VAL A 161 -2.85 8.76 -13.91
C VAL A 161 -3.83 9.91 -13.82
N VAL A 162 -3.37 11.05 -13.30
CA VAL A 162 -4.15 12.28 -13.27
C VAL A 162 -3.74 13.14 -14.45
N LEU A 163 -4.68 13.39 -15.33
CA LEU A 163 -4.50 14.35 -16.41
C LEU A 163 -4.90 15.72 -15.88
N LEU A 164 -3.97 16.65 -15.94
CA LEU A 164 -4.27 18.07 -15.64
C LEU A 164 -4.70 18.71 -16.96
N ASP A 165 -5.86 19.35 -16.96
CA ASP A 165 -6.25 20.22 -18.05
C ASP A 165 -5.37 21.48 -18.00
N ASP A 166 -4.78 21.84 -19.13
CA ASP A 166 -3.94 23.04 -19.31
C ASP A 166 -4.76 24.34 -19.18
#